data_0c3c34bffa7661d0622df1d7473aa563
#
_entry.id   0c3c34bffa7661d0622df1d7473aa563
#
_cell.length_a   1.000
_cell.length_b   1.000
_cell.length_c   1.000
_cell.angle_alpha   90.00
_cell.angle_beta   90.00
_cell.angle_gamma   90.00
#
_symmetry.space_group_name_H-M   'P 1'
#
loop_
_entity.id
_entity.type
_entity.pdbx_description
1 polymer ?
#
loop_
_entity_poly.entity_id
_entity_poly.type
_entity_poly.pdbx_seq_one_letter_code
_entity_poly.pdbx_strand_id
1 'polypeptide(L)'
;MRPTIVILLVGLTPRLLGQSTPHLSALARAGAMRPLTTVTPAVTCPVQATFMTGLEPRDHGIVANGWLFRDLMEVWLWRQSNRLVSGDKLWDVAKQRDPA
;
A
#
# COMPACT_ATOMS: atom_id res chain seq x y z
N MET A 1 18.90 -6.18 11.30
CA MET A 1 17.43 -5.94 11.30
C MET A 1 16.68 -7.27 11.33
N ARG A 2 15.49 -7.38 11.96
CA ARG A 2 14.67 -8.60 11.86
C ARG A 2 13.96 -8.63 10.52
N PRO A 3 13.89 -9.78 9.80
CA PRO A 3 13.17 -9.88 8.55
C PRO A 3 11.69 -9.50 8.74
N THR A 4 11.18 -8.65 7.87
CA THR A 4 9.78 -8.23 7.87
C THR A 4 9.16 -8.56 6.52
N ILE A 5 7.99 -9.21 6.54
CA ILE A 5 7.24 -9.54 5.33
C ILE A 5 5.93 -8.77 5.39
N VAL A 6 5.63 -8.02 4.32
CA VAL A 6 4.37 -7.33 4.14
C VAL A 6 3.58 -8.03 3.04
N ILE A 7 2.38 -8.49 3.36
CA ILE A 7 1.50 -9.18 2.42
C ILE A 7 0.22 -8.35 2.27
N LEU A 8 -0.04 -7.83 1.08
CA LEU A 8 -1.26 -7.12 0.75
C LEU A 8 -2.29 -8.09 0.18
N LEU A 9 -3.36 -8.33 0.93
CA LEU A 9 -4.49 -9.16 0.51
C LEU A 9 -5.68 -8.25 0.18
N VAL A 10 -5.83 -7.95 -1.11
CA VAL A 10 -6.88 -7.06 -1.59
C VAL A 10 -8.26 -7.65 -1.34
N GLY A 11 -9.17 -6.86 -0.76
CA GLY A 11 -10.53 -7.29 -0.44
C GLY A 11 -10.68 -8.13 0.84
N LEU A 12 -9.58 -8.44 1.54
CA LEU A 12 -9.67 -9.13 2.82
C LEU A 12 -10.26 -8.19 3.88
N THR A 13 -11.32 -8.67 4.54
CA THR A 13 -11.94 -7.98 5.67
C THR A 13 -12.00 -8.91 6.89
N PRO A 14 -12.14 -8.38 8.12
CA PRO A 14 -12.31 -9.22 9.30
C PRO A 14 -13.45 -10.25 9.19
N ARG A 15 -14.48 -9.96 8.41
CA ARG A 15 -15.63 -10.86 8.20
C ARG A 15 -15.28 -12.12 7.40
N LEU A 16 -14.19 -12.08 6.64
CA LEU A 16 -13.71 -13.23 5.84
C LEU A 16 -12.79 -14.15 6.63
N LEU A 17 -12.42 -13.78 7.86
CA LEU A 17 -11.64 -14.63 8.75
C LEU A 17 -12.56 -15.63 9.43
N GLY A 18 -12.31 -16.92 9.22
CA GLY A 18 -13.15 -17.99 9.76
C GLY A 18 -12.68 -19.37 9.35
N GLN A 19 -13.61 -20.30 9.25
CA GLN A 19 -13.31 -21.70 8.90
C GLN A 19 -12.67 -21.84 7.51
N SER A 20 -13.04 -20.98 6.56
CA SER A 20 -12.48 -20.98 5.20
C SER A 20 -11.07 -20.37 5.10
N THR A 21 -10.60 -19.73 6.17
CA THR A 21 -9.29 -19.07 6.24
C THR A 21 -8.54 -19.44 7.51
N PRO A 22 -8.31 -20.75 7.79
CA PRO A 22 -7.81 -21.22 9.08
C PRO A 22 -6.42 -20.66 9.42
N HIS A 23 -5.53 -20.55 8.45
CA HIS A 23 -4.16 -20.04 8.66
C HIS A 23 -4.16 -18.53 8.98
N LEU A 24 -4.95 -17.74 8.26
CA LEU A 24 -5.10 -16.30 8.54
C LEU A 24 -5.76 -16.07 9.90
N SER A 25 -6.76 -16.88 10.23
CA SER A 25 -7.42 -16.84 11.54
C SER A 25 -6.47 -17.21 12.67
N ALA A 26 -5.58 -18.18 12.45
CA ALA A 26 -4.54 -18.54 13.43
C ALA A 26 -3.52 -17.41 13.60
N LEU A 27 -3.08 -16.80 12.50
CA LEU A 27 -2.16 -15.68 12.52
C LEU A 27 -2.75 -14.46 13.25
N ALA A 28 -4.02 -14.15 12.99
CA ALA A 28 -4.74 -13.06 13.67
C ALA A 28 -4.88 -13.29 15.18
N ARG A 29 -5.04 -14.56 15.61
CA ARG A 29 -5.08 -14.92 17.04
C ARG A 29 -3.70 -14.88 17.71
N ALA A 30 -2.66 -15.28 16.98
CA ALA A 30 -1.29 -15.30 17.51
C ALA A 30 -0.67 -13.89 17.58
N GLY A 31 -1.12 -12.99 16.74
CA GLY A 31 -0.65 -11.61 16.65
C GLY A 31 -1.70 -10.60 17.10
N ALA A 32 -1.89 -9.58 16.30
CA ALA A 32 -2.89 -8.55 16.52
C ALA A 32 -3.65 -8.26 15.21
N MET A 33 -4.95 -8.02 15.32
CA MET A 33 -5.78 -7.57 14.22
C MET A 33 -6.40 -6.23 14.56
N ARG A 34 -6.40 -5.31 13.61
CA ARG A 34 -7.07 -4.02 13.72
C ARG A 34 -7.79 -3.71 12.41
N PRO A 35 -9.00 -3.14 12.46
CA PRO A 35 -9.62 -2.58 11.28
C PRO A 35 -8.80 -1.39 10.79
N LEU A 36 -8.70 -1.25 9.47
CA LEU A 36 -8.01 -0.15 8.84
C LEU A 36 -9.01 0.69 8.05
N THR A 37 -9.04 2.00 8.34
CA THR A 37 -9.79 2.95 7.53
C THR A 37 -9.01 3.23 6.25
N THR A 38 -9.64 3.04 5.12
CA THR A 38 -9.00 3.27 3.82
C THR A 38 -9.00 4.76 3.45
N VAL A 39 -8.07 5.14 2.58
CA VAL A 39 -8.07 6.46 1.95
C VAL A 39 -9.08 6.53 0.81
N THR A 40 -9.44 7.73 0.39
CA THR A 40 -10.31 7.96 -0.76
C THR A 40 -9.51 8.64 -1.87
N PRO A 41 -9.53 8.09 -3.10
CA PRO A 41 -10.26 6.88 -3.54
C PRO A 41 -9.58 5.58 -3.07
N ALA A 42 -10.41 4.60 -2.69
CA ALA A 42 -9.96 3.29 -2.19
C ALA A 42 -9.59 2.33 -3.34
N VAL A 43 -8.68 2.76 -4.19
CA VAL A 43 -8.16 1.96 -5.32
C VAL A 43 -6.67 1.66 -5.13
N THR A 44 -6.13 0.72 -5.89
CA THR A 44 -4.85 0.08 -5.60
C THR A 44 -3.68 1.06 -5.47
N CYS A 45 -3.46 1.94 -6.46
CA CYS A 45 -2.28 2.81 -6.44
C CYS A 45 -2.29 3.83 -5.29
N PRO A 46 -3.38 4.58 -5.02
CA PRO A 46 -3.44 5.46 -3.85
C PRO A 46 -3.24 4.73 -2.52
N VAL A 47 -3.91 3.58 -2.33
CA VAL A 47 -3.79 2.79 -1.10
C VAL A 47 -2.36 2.30 -0.90
N GLN A 48 -1.73 1.74 -1.95
CA GLN A 48 -0.33 1.28 -1.87
C GLN A 48 0.64 2.45 -1.63
N ALA A 49 0.45 3.59 -2.30
CA ALA A 49 1.27 4.77 -2.07
C ALA A 49 1.17 5.25 -0.62
N THR A 50 -0.04 5.27 -0.05
CA THR A 50 -0.25 5.59 1.38
C THR A 50 0.47 4.61 2.29
N PHE A 51 0.39 3.30 2.06
CA PHE A 51 1.11 2.31 2.86
C PHE A 51 2.63 2.48 2.79
N MET A 52 3.15 2.83 1.62
CA MET A 52 4.59 2.92 1.41
C MET A 52 5.21 4.24 1.88
N THR A 53 4.41 5.30 2.00
CA THR A 53 4.90 6.64 2.38
C THR A 53 4.39 7.10 3.76
N GLY A 54 3.28 6.54 4.23
CA GLY A 54 2.57 7.05 5.41
C GLY A 54 1.83 8.38 5.16
N LEU A 55 1.75 8.84 3.90
CA LEU A 55 1.11 10.08 3.49
C LEU A 55 -0.30 9.83 2.95
N GLU A 56 -1.12 10.88 2.92
CA GLU A 56 -2.42 10.84 2.25
C GLU A 56 -2.31 11.11 0.74
N PRO A 57 -3.33 10.74 -0.08
CA PRO A 57 -3.32 10.98 -1.51
C PRO A 57 -3.02 12.42 -1.94
N ARG A 58 -3.47 13.41 -1.19
CA ARG A 58 -3.18 14.83 -1.44
C ARG A 58 -1.69 15.17 -1.30
N ASP A 59 -0.96 14.42 -0.47
CA ASP A 59 0.43 14.69 -0.13
C ASP A 59 1.39 13.85 -1.00
N HIS A 60 1.08 12.56 -1.23
CA HIS A 60 1.91 11.72 -2.11
C HIS A 60 1.54 11.85 -3.60
N GLY A 61 0.43 12.52 -3.95
CA GLY A 61 0.04 12.88 -5.31
C GLY A 61 -0.63 11.78 -6.14
N ILE A 62 -0.76 10.56 -5.63
CA ILE A 62 -1.36 9.44 -6.36
C ILE A 62 -2.84 9.33 -6.01
N VAL A 63 -3.70 9.64 -6.97
CA VAL A 63 -5.15 9.72 -6.77
C VAL A 63 -5.95 8.70 -7.60
N ALA A 64 -5.29 7.90 -8.42
CA ALA A 64 -5.94 6.90 -9.28
C ALA A 64 -4.97 5.78 -9.68
N ASN A 65 -5.49 4.74 -10.34
CA ASN A 65 -4.67 3.67 -10.94
C ASN A 65 -4.10 4.06 -12.31
N GLY A 66 -4.25 5.28 -12.71
CA GLY A 66 -3.72 5.82 -13.96
C GLY A 66 -3.15 7.22 -13.78
N TRP A 67 -2.39 7.65 -14.76
CA TRP A 67 -1.77 8.96 -14.81
C TRP A 67 -1.94 9.57 -16.21
N LEU A 68 -2.41 10.81 -16.27
CA LEU A 68 -2.47 11.55 -17.52
C LEU A 68 -1.15 12.26 -17.78
N PHE A 69 -0.45 11.84 -18.81
CA PHE A 69 0.71 12.55 -19.34
C PHE A 69 0.21 13.62 -20.32
N ARG A 70 0.13 14.84 -19.84
CA ARG A 70 -0.47 15.96 -20.60
C ARG A 70 0.27 16.26 -21.89
N ASP A 71 1.59 16.14 -21.87
CA ASP A 71 2.44 16.40 -23.04
C ASP A 71 2.21 15.38 -24.17
N LEU A 72 1.75 14.18 -23.81
CA LEU A 72 1.46 13.10 -24.74
C LEU A 72 -0.05 12.96 -24.99
N MET A 73 -0.89 13.63 -24.17
CA MET A 73 -2.34 13.44 -24.13
C MET A 73 -2.74 11.96 -23.96
N GLU A 74 -1.94 11.20 -23.20
CA GLU A 74 -2.13 9.77 -22.97
C GLU A 74 -2.39 9.46 -21.51
N VAL A 75 -3.30 8.50 -21.26
CA VAL A 75 -3.51 7.92 -19.93
C VAL A 75 -2.81 6.58 -19.85
N TRP A 76 -1.85 6.48 -18.95
CA TRP A 76 -1.16 5.23 -18.66
C TRP A 76 -1.73 4.59 -17.39
N LEU A 77 -2.39 3.45 -17.57
CA LEU A 77 -2.90 2.64 -16.46
C LEU A 77 -1.82 1.68 -15.99
N TRP A 78 -1.59 1.59 -14.69
CA TRP A 78 -0.66 0.62 -14.06
C TRP A 78 0.82 0.76 -14.46
N ARG A 79 1.18 1.81 -15.13
CA ARG A 79 2.54 2.04 -15.67
C ARG A 79 3.17 3.33 -15.16
N GLN A 80 2.65 3.86 -14.05
CA GLN A 80 3.18 5.05 -13.43
C GLN A 80 4.56 4.80 -12.85
N SER A 81 5.46 5.74 -13.08
CA SER A 81 6.77 5.72 -12.44
C SER A 81 6.65 5.94 -10.92
N ASN A 82 7.45 5.22 -10.15
CA ASN A 82 7.58 5.47 -8.71
C ASN A 82 8.05 6.91 -8.38
N ARG A 83 8.66 7.61 -9.34
CA ARG A 83 9.05 9.02 -9.21
C ARG A 83 7.86 9.98 -9.08
N LEU A 84 6.66 9.56 -9.49
CA LEU A 84 5.44 10.35 -9.34
C LEU A 84 4.91 10.36 -7.89
N VAL A 85 5.36 9.40 -7.08
CA VAL A 85 4.95 9.30 -5.67
C VAL A 85 5.83 10.21 -4.83
N SER A 86 5.26 11.25 -4.27
CA SER A 86 5.96 12.16 -3.36
C SER A 86 6.23 11.50 -2.00
N GLY A 87 7.27 11.96 -1.31
CA GLY A 87 7.67 11.47 0.01
C GLY A 87 8.57 10.23 -0.04
N ASP A 88 9.27 10.00 1.06
CA ASP A 88 10.15 8.83 1.24
C ASP A 88 9.32 7.57 1.35
N LYS A 89 9.77 6.51 0.70
CA LYS A 89 9.13 5.20 0.78
C LYS A 89 9.72 4.39 1.93
N LEU A 90 8.95 3.48 2.46
CA LEU A 90 9.35 2.63 3.57
C LEU A 90 10.74 2.00 3.39
N TRP A 91 11.05 1.55 2.18
CA TRP A 91 12.36 0.96 1.86
C TRP A 91 13.49 1.98 1.81
N ASP A 92 13.24 3.23 1.45
CA ASP A 92 14.22 4.31 1.48
C ASP A 92 14.61 4.63 2.93
N VAL A 93 13.60 4.76 3.80
CA VAL A 93 13.79 4.95 5.24
C VAL A 93 14.49 3.74 5.88
N ALA A 94 14.12 2.52 5.49
CA ALA A 94 14.76 1.31 6.01
C ALA A 94 16.25 1.26 5.65
N LYS A 95 16.61 1.55 4.41
CA LYS A 95 18.01 1.62 3.95
C LYS A 95 18.83 2.71 4.65
N GLN A 96 18.22 3.84 4.95
CA GLN A 96 18.89 4.92 5.69
C GLN A 96 19.22 4.50 7.13
N ARG A 97 18.35 3.68 7.75
CA ARG A 97 18.52 3.21 9.13
C ARG A 97 19.46 2.02 9.27
N ASP A 98 19.56 1.21 8.24
CA ASP A 98 20.41 0.01 8.21
C ASP A 98 21.02 -0.13 6.79
N PRO A 99 22.13 0.57 6.53
CA PRO A 99 22.74 0.66 5.20
C PRO A 99 23.57 -0.58 4.81
N ALA A 100 23.39 -1.74 5.49
CA ALA A 100 24.14 -2.97 5.22
C ALA A 100 23.99 -3.49 3.78
#